data_df8181b23e38f6c6c48f5f1f11bb15b1
#
_entry.id   df8181b23e38f6c6c48f5f1f11bb15b1
#
_cell.length_a   1.000
_cell.length_b   1.000
_cell.length_c   1.000
_cell.angle_alpha   90.00
_cell.angle_beta   90.00
_cell.angle_gamma   90.00
#
_symmetry.space_group_name_H-M   'P 1'
#
loop_
_entity.id
_entity.type
_entity.pdbx_description
1 polymer ?
#
loop_
_entity_poly.entity_id
_entity_poly.type
_entity_poly.pdbx_seq_one_letter_code
_entity_poly.pdbx_strand_id
1 'polypeptide(L)'
;MMSSNPYHSASHCKYLIQYHIIWCPKFRFSVLHGKADMTLKQILQKICEDYGYRIKALEVMPDHIHIFVDVPQTVAPCDVVRTLKSKSAIELFKAYPTLKRFYARCGVLWSVSYTHLTLPTN
;
A
#
# COMPACT_ATOMS: atom_id res chain seq x y z
N MET A 1 5.25 11.35 -21.53
CA MET A 1 5.48 11.14 -21.73
C MET A 1 5.85 10.97 -21.93
N MET A 2 6.08 10.71 -21.83
CA MET A 2 6.54 10.45 -22.06
C MET A 2 6.71 9.96 -22.38
N SER A 3 6.91 9.61 -22.56
CA SER A 3 7.35 9.14 -22.92
C SER A 3 7.78 8.67 -23.24
N SER A 4 8.00 8.35 -23.45
CA SER A 4 8.65 7.90 -23.78
C SER A 4 9.37 7.57 -23.98
N ASN A 5 9.77 7.25 -24.10
CA ASN A 5 10.66 6.88 -24.30
C ASN A 5 11.19 6.44 -24.37
N PRO A 6 11.50 6.19 -24.57
CA PRO A 6 12.18 5.55 -24.58
C PRO A 6 12.88 5.30 -24.53
N TYR A 7 13.42 4.97 -24.40
CA TYR A 7 14.04 4.81 -24.30
C TYR A 7 14.47 4.86 -24.10
N HIS A 8 14.62 4.69 -24.19
CA HIS A 8 15.00 4.60 -24.10
C HIS A 8 15.37 4.38 -23.87
N SER A 9 15.71 4.10 -24.04
CA SER A 9 16.10 3.77 -23.88
C SER A 9 16.51 3.30 -23.63
N ALA A 10 17.10 2.96 -23.66
CA ALA A 10 17.28 2.55 -23.25
C ALA A 10 17.31 2.68 -22.59
N SER A 11 18.08 2.53 -22.95
CA SER A 11 17.74 2.75 -21.74
C SER A 11 16.47 3.20 -21.41
N HIS A 12 15.83 3.14 -22.00
CA HIS A 12 14.49 3.31 -21.73
C HIS A 12 13.75 2.11 -21.28
N CYS A 13 14.41 1.05 -20.98
CA CYS A 13 13.77 -0.09 -20.37
C CYS A 13 13.31 0.34 -19.00
N LYS A 14 12.02 0.37 -18.79
CA LYS A 14 11.49 0.54 -17.47
C LYS A 14 11.34 -0.81 -16.87
N TYR A 15 12.18 -1.10 -15.92
CA TYR A 15 12.05 -2.34 -15.18
C TYR A 15 11.13 -2.09 -14.01
N LEU A 16 10.14 -2.95 -13.87
CA LEU A 16 9.27 -2.93 -12.71
C LEU A 16 9.77 -3.97 -11.73
N ILE A 17 9.77 -3.60 -10.46
CA ILE A 17 10.15 -4.51 -9.39
C ILE A 17 8.88 -4.88 -8.66
N GLN A 18 8.69 -6.15 -8.41
CA GLN A 18 7.53 -6.66 -7.72
C GLN A 18 7.84 -6.79 -6.24
N TYR A 19 7.01 -6.18 -5.42
CA TYR A 19 7.13 -6.27 -3.97
C TYR A 19 5.91 -6.95 -3.40
N HIS A 20 6.15 -7.73 -2.37
CA HIS A 20 5.11 -8.38 -1.60
C HIS A 20 5.14 -7.74 -0.22
N ILE A 21 4.09 -7.04 0.14
CA ILE A 21 4.05 -6.24 1.35
C ILE A 21 2.91 -6.71 2.23
N ILE A 22 3.21 -6.96 3.49
CA ILE A 22 2.22 -7.35 4.49
C ILE A 22 2.32 -6.38 5.64
N TRP A 23 1.18 -5.82 6.07
CA TRP A 23 1.17 -5.01 7.28
C TRP A 23 -0.16 -5.18 8.00
N CYS A 24 -0.23 -4.73 9.24
CA CYS A 24 -1.42 -4.94 10.06
C CYS A 24 -1.80 -3.67 10.81
N PRO A 25 -3.06 -3.59 11.26
CA PRO A 25 -3.49 -2.51 12.13
C PRO A 25 -2.71 -2.50 13.45
N LYS A 26 -2.59 -1.33 14.04
CA LYS A 26 -1.91 -1.17 15.32
C LYS A 26 -2.52 -2.12 16.33
N PHE A 27 -1.67 -2.79 17.10
CA PHE A 27 -2.05 -3.84 18.07
C PHE A 27 -2.68 -5.06 17.41
N ARG A 28 -2.64 -5.13 16.09
CA ARG A 28 -3.18 -6.23 15.31
C ARG A 28 -4.65 -6.51 15.60
N PHE A 29 -5.41 -5.45 15.86
CA PHE A 29 -6.85 -5.59 16.07
C PHE A 29 -7.55 -5.93 14.75
N SER A 30 -8.63 -6.72 14.86
CA SER A 30 -9.40 -7.14 13.68
C SER A 30 -10.42 -6.05 13.32
N VAL A 31 -9.93 -4.95 12.75
CA VAL A 31 -10.78 -3.79 12.42
C VAL A 31 -11.13 -3.69 10.94
N LEU A 32 -10.51 -4.51 10.10
CA LEU A 32 -10.67 -4.42 8.65
C LEU A 32 -11.71 -5.44 8.16
N HIS A 33 -12.95 -5.21 8.52
CA HIS A 33 -14.02 -6.12 8.13
C HIS A 33 -15.24 -5.33 7.69
N GLY A 34 -16.18 -6.01 7.05
CA GLY A 34 -17.38 -5.39 6.54
C GLY A 34 -17.06 -4.40 5.43
N LYS A 35 -17.65 -3.21 5.50
CA LYS A 35 -17.45 -2.20 4.47
C LYS A 35 -16.03 -1.63 4.46
N ALA A 36 -15.34 -1.69 5.60
CA ALA A 36 -13.96 -1.17 5.68
C ALA A 36 -13.01 -1.93 4.77
N ASP A 37 -13.22 -3.23 4.62
CA ASP A 37 -12.46 -4.08 3.71
C ASP A 37 -12.54 -3.54 2.28
N MET A 38 -13.73 -3.36 1.75
CA MET A 38 -13.92 -2.89 0.38
C MET A 38 -13.43 -1.46 0.20
N THR A 39 -13.69 -0.61 1.18
CA THR A 39 -13.23 0.77 1.13
C THR A 39 -11.71 0.85 1.08
N LEU A 40 -11.04 0.05 1.89
CA LEU A 40 -9.59 0.04 1.90
C LEU A 40 -9.02 -0.45 0.56
N LYS A 41 -9.64 -1.46 -0.04
CA LYS A 41 -9.22 -1.92 -1.36
C LYS A 41 -9.31 -0.81 -2.39
N GLN A 42 -10.40 -0.05 -2.38
CA GLN A 42 -10.56 1.07 -3.30
C GLN A 42 -9.53 2.17 -3.04
N ILE A 43 -9.25 2.44 -1.78
CA ILE A 43 -8.25 3.44 -1.40
C ILE A 43 -6.88 3.03 -1.92
N LEU A 44 -6.49 1.78 -1.71
CA LEU A 44 -5.18 1.29 -2.15
C LEU A 44 -5.06 1.30 -3.67
N GLN A 45 -6.13 0.94 -4.38
CA GLN A 45 -6.13 1.00 -5.84
C GLN A 45 -5.91 2.42 -6.32
N LYS A 46 -6.59 3.39 -5.71
CA LYS A 46 -6.44 4.79 -6.08
C LYS A 46 -5.04 5.30 -5.82
N ILE A 47 -4.47 4.96 -4.67
CA ILE A 47 -3.10 5.36 -4.35
C ILE A 47 -2.12 4.79 -5.37
N CYS A 48 -2.27 3.52 -5.70
CA CYS A 48 -1.37 2.89 -6.66
C CYS A 48 -1.50 3.52 -8.05
N GLU A 49 -2.70 3.85 -8.47
CA GLU A 49 -2.91 4.54 -9.74
C GLU A 49 -2.21 5.90 -9.75
N ASP A 50 -2.36 6.65 -8.65
CA ASP A 50 -1.79 7.99 -8.55
C ASP A 50 -0.26 7.97 -8.60
N TYR A 51 0.35 6.91 -8.11
CA TYR A 51 1.81 6.80 -8.04
C TYR A 51 2.42 5.96 -9.14
N GLY A 52 1.59 5.41 -10.03
CA GLY A 52 2.10 4.58 -11.13
C GLY A 52 2.50 3.19 -10.71
N TYR A 53 1.99 2.71 -9.58
CA TYR A 53 2.21 1.33 -9.14
C TYR A 53 1.11 0.44 -9.72
N ARG A 54 1.44 -0.81 -9.97
CA ARG A 54 0.47 -1.75 -10.53
C ARG A 54 0.19 -2.86 -9.51
N ILE A 55 -1.05 -2.97 -9.08
CA ILE A 55 -1.45 -4.02 -8.15
C ILE A 55 -1.61 -5.33 -8.92
N LYS A 56 -0.88 -6.36 -8.51
CA LYS A 56 -0.99 -7.69 -9.09
C LYS A 56 -1.96 -8.55 -8.28
N ALA A 57 -2.01 -8.36 -6.97
CA ALA A 57 -2.93 -9.04 -6.10
C ALA A 57 -3.10 -8.24 -4.83
N LEU A 58 -4.28 -8.30 -4.24
CA LEU A 58 -4.58 -7.55 -3.04
C LEU A 58 -5.58 -8.33 -2.21
N GLU A 59 -5.22 -8.62 -0.97
CA GLU A 59 -6.11 -9.26 -0.01
C GLU A 59 -6.17 -8.41 1.24
N VAL A 60 -7.37 -8.17 1.73
CA VAL A 60 -7.57 -7.48 3.00
C VAL A 60 -8.25 -8.47 3.94
N MET A 61 -7.51 -8.89 4.95
CA MET A 61 -8.03 -9.74 6.00
C MET A 61 -8.40 -8.87 7.19
N PRO A 62 -9.19 -9.37 8.14
CA PRO A 62 -9.63 -8.52 9.26
C PRO A 62 -8.48 -7.87 10.04
N ASP A 63 -7.35 -8.54 10.15
CA ASP A 63 -6.23 -8.06 10.98
C ASP A 63 -4.93 -7.87 10.19
N HIS A 64 -4.96 -7.92 8.86
CA HIS A 64 -3.76 -7.64 8.08
C HIS A 64 -4.10 -7.42 6.62
N ILE A 65 -3.15 -6.81 5.91
CA ILE A 65 -3.25 -6.56 4.48
C ILE A 65 -2.07 -7.23 3.79
N HIS A 66 -2.35 -7.72 2.61
CA HIS A 66 -1.42 -8.49 1.81
C HIS A 66 -1.49 -7.92 0.39
N ILE A 67 -0.45 -7.23 -0.07
CA ILE A 67 -0.48 -6.63 -1.40
C ILE A 67 0.75 -7.05 -2.19
N PHE A 68 0.51 -7.39 -3.44
CA PHE A 68 1.53 -7.73 -4.42
C PHE A 68 1.52 -6.60 -5.44
N VAL A 69 2.60 -5.85 -5.55
CA VAL A 69 2.59 -4.63 -6.35
C VAL A 69 3.87 -4.50 -7.17
N ASP A 70 3.70 -4.09 -8.44
CA ASP A 70 4.83 -3.74 -9.32
C ASP A 70 5.08 -2.25 -9.21
N VAL A 71 6.31 -1.86 -8.97
CA VAL A 71 6.68 -0.45 -8.86
C VAL A 71 7.89 -0.17 -9.74
N PRO A 72 8.09 1.09 -10.19
CA PRO A 72 9.29 1.45 -10.93
C PRO A 72 10.54 1.20 -10.09
N GLN A 73 11.60 0.73 -10.72
CA GLN A 73 12.83 0.41 -10.01
C GLN A 73 13.50 1.63 -9.39
N THR A 74 13.10 2.83 -9.81
CA THR A 74 13.65 4.07 -9.28
C THR A 74 13.06 4.45 -7.91
N VAL A 75 12.02 3.74 -7.48
CA VAL A 75 11.34 4.04 -6.20
C VAL A 75 11.91 3.12 -5.13
N ALA A 76 12.36 3.70 -4.03
CA ALA A 76 12.91 2.92 -2.92
C ALA A 76 11.80 2.11 -2.24
N PRO A 77 12.10 0.87 -1.79
CA PRO A 77 11.09 0.05 -1.13
C PRO A 77 10.45 0.71 0.08
N CYS A 78 11.25 1.43 0.87
CA CYS A 78 10.72 2.10 2.06
C CYS A 78 9.75 3.22 1.69
N ASP A 79 9.95 3.85 0.53
CA ASP A 79 9.02 4.88 0.06
C ASP A 79 7.70 4.28 -0.39
N VAL A 80 7.72 3.11 -1.02
CA VAL A 80 6.50 2.41 -1.39
C VAL A 80 5.69 2.07 -0.14
N VAL A 81 6.33 1.49 0.85
CA VAL A 81 5.66 1.11 2.10
C VAL A 81 5.10 2.35 2.79
N ARG A 82 5.93 3.40 2.90
CA ARG A 82 5.50 4.64 3.55
C ARG A 82 4.28 5.25 2.85
N THR A 83 4.31 5.30 1.54
CA THR A 83 3.22 5.87 0.75
C THR A 83 1.93 5.09 0.96
N LEU A 84 2.00 3.77 0.82
CA LEU A 84 0.81 2.93 0.97
C LEU A 84 0.22 3.04 2.37
N LYS A 85 1.07 3.00 3.40
CA LYS A 85 0.60 3.03 4.77
C LYS A 85 0.08 4.41 5.18
N SER A 86 0.83 5.46 4.90
CA SER A 86 0.43 6.79 5.35
C SER A 86 -0.83 7.29 4.65
N LYS A 87 -0.88 7.14 3.33
CA LYS A 87 -2.02 7.63 2.59
C LYS A 87 -3.27 6.81 2.83
N SER A 88 -3.14 5.50 2.97
CA SER A 88 -4.29 4.66 3.26
C SER A 88 -4.85 4.94 4.66
N ALA A 89 -3.99 5.23 5.63
CA ALA A 89 -4.44 5.56 6.98
C ALA A 89 -5.26 6.87 6.97
N ILE A 90 -4.75 7.88 6.28
CA ILE A 90 -5.46 9.17 6.19
C ILE A 90 -6.84 8.97 5.57
N GLU A 91 -6.91 8.27 4.45
CA GLU A 91 -8.17 8.11 3.73
C GLU A 91 -9.14 7.21 4.49
N LEU A 92 -8.63 6.16 5.12
CA LEU A 92 -9.51 5.26 5.87
C LEU A 92 -10.08 5.95 7.11
N PHE A 93 -9.29 6.76 7.79
CA PHE A 93 -9.78 7.55 8.94
C PHE A 93 -10.83 8.58 8.51
N LYS A 94 -10.69 9.15 7.31
CA LYS A 94 -11.70 10.06 6.78
C LYS A 94 -13.01 9.33 6.50
N ALA A 95 -12.91 8.13 5.94
CA ALA A 95 -14.09 7.34 5.60
C ALA A 95 -14.78 6.79 6.84
N TYR A 96 -14.01 6.50 7.89
CA TYR A 96 -14.55 5.88 9.11
C TYR A 96 -14.06 6.63 10.35
N PRO A 97 -14.76 7.72 10.72
CA PRO A 97 -14.38 8.48 11.92
C PRO A 97 -14.42 7.66 13.21
N THR A 98 -15.26 6.62 13.26
CA THR A 98 -15.28 5.72 14.42
C THR A 98 -13.96 4.98 14.57
N LEU A 99 -13.34 4.60 13.46
CA LEU A 99 -12.05 3.95 13.49
C LEU A 99 -10.97 4.89 13.98
N LYS A 100 -11.05 6.16 13.57
CA LYS A 100 -10.13 7.18 14.06
C LYS A 100 -10.26 7.34 15.57
N ARG A 101 -11.51 7.36 16.08
CA ARG A 101 -11.75 7.46 17.53
C ARG A 101 -11.22 6.24 18.26
N PHE A 102 -11.35 5.06 17.65
CA PHE A 102 -10.87 3.82 18.24
C PHE A 102 -9.36 3.88 18.49
N TYR A 103 -8.61 4.50 17.58
CA TYR A 103 -7.17 4.64 17.70
C TYR A 103 -6.74 6.02 18.21
N ALA A 104 -7.65 6.78 18.85
CA ALA A 104 -7.37 8.16 19.23
C ALA A 104 -6.17 8.30 20.16
N ARG A 105 -5.92 7.31 21.02
CA ARG A 105 -4.83 7.39 21.98
C ARG A 105 -3.47 7.42 21.33
N CYS A 106 -3.26 6.57 20.32
CA CYS A 106 -1.96 6.49 19.66
C CYS A 106 -1.94 7.32 18.36
N GLY A 107 -3.09 7.62 17.79
CA GLY A 107 -3.18 8.46 16.59
C GLY A 107 -2.74 7.79 15.30
N VAL A 108 -2.43 6.50 15.32
CA VAL A 108 -1.96 5.78 14.13
C VAL A 108 -2.81 4.54 13.90
N LEU A 109 -3.04 4.25 12.63
CA LEU A 109 -3.83 3.09 12.23
C LEU A 109 -2.98 1.83 12.09
N TRP A 110 -1.80 1.97 11.47
CA TRP A 110 -0.98 0.81 11.12
C TRP A 110 0.14 0.59 12.12
N SER A 111 0.46 -0.67 12.34
CA SER A 111 1.58 -1.04 13.18
C SER A 111 2.89 -0.65 12.50
N VAL A 112 3.78 0.00 13.22
CA VAL A 112 5.10 0.34 12.71
C VAL A 112 6.03 -0.86 12.71
N SER A 113 5.87 -1.72 13.69
CA SER A 113 6.80 -2.82 13.93
C SER A 113 6.50 -4.06 13.12
N TYR A 114 5.37 -4.11 12.41
CA TYR A 114 4.99 -5.31 11.68
C TYR A 114 4.63 -4.99 10.24
N THR A 115 5.65 -4.77 9.44
CA THR A 115 5.54 -4.64 7.99
C THR A 115 6.57 -5.56 7.37
N HIS A 116 6.12 -6.45 6.51
CA HIS A 116 6.97 -7.42 5.85
C HIS A 116 7.08 -7.04 4.38
N LEU A 117 8.29 -6.89 3.91
CA LEU A 117 8.56 -6.55 2.53
C LEU A 117 9.50 -7.58 1.96
N THR A 118 9.08 -8.26 0.90
CA THR A 118 9.93 -9.24 0.24
C THR A 118 10.08 -8.88 -1.22
N LEU A 119 11.27 -9.13 -1.75
CA LEU A 119 11.52 -9.02 -3.17
C LEU A 119 11.22 -10.36 -3.82
N PRO A 120 10.67 -10.34 -5.03
CA PRO A 120 10.43 -11.59 -5.71
C PRO A 120 11.77 -12.22 -6.10
N THR A 121 11.80 -13.53 -6.07
CA THR A 121 12.92 -14.26 -6.62
C THR A 121 12.56 -14.64 -8.05
N ASN A 122 13.51 -14.52 -8.91
CA ASN A 122 13.31 -14.94 -10.30
C ASN A 122 13.36 -16.42 -10.44
#